data_07b3fae8324564486354cf6f7989dc73
#
_entry.id   07b3fae8324564486354cf6f7989dc73
#
_cell.length_a   1.000
_cell.length_b   1.000
_cell.length_c   1.000
_cell.angle_alpha   90.00
_cell.angle_beta   90.00
_cell.angle_gamma   90.00
#
_symmetry.space_group_name_H-M   'P 1'
#
loop_
_entity.id
_entity.type
_entity.pdbx_description
1 polymer ?
#
loop_
_entity_poly.entity_id
_entity_poly.type
_entity_poly.pdbx_seq_one_letter_code
_entity_poly.pdbx_strand_id
1 'polypeptide(L)'
;VSSDFADMGREVDVVKLSQLKRKALSTKGDYKGFSFIEKKYGKSKQIRFYSGKPLVPVGYIKHKNPMWKKKSVCKYTPEGRQKIHKNLGIDTNTMLLLMRTKEVGRSVEYMDNRISLYVAQYGKCAITGQILALHEIHCHHKKPVSQGGNDRYENLIILHKDIHRLLHATKETTIKAYLSQLQLTYKQKAKLNKLRQLANLQAI
;
A
#
# COMPACT_ATOMS: atom_id res chain seq x y z
N VAL A 1 2.29 5.56 -25.70
CA VAL A 1 1.10 5.85 -26.56
C VAL A 1 0.50 7.20 -26.22
N SER A 2 0.44 7.62 -24.95
CA SER A 2 -0.11 8.94 -24.59
C SER A 2 0.85 10.09 -24.87
N SER A 3 2.17 9.88 -24.72
CA SER A 3 3.19 10.89 -25.05
C SER A 3 3.28 11.15 -26.54
N ASP A 4 3.30 10.10 -27.37
CA ASP A 4 3.40 10.25 -28.82
C ASP A 4 2.16 10.93 -29.42
N PHE A 5 0.98 10.75 -28.79
CA PHE A 5 -0.24 11.46 -29.20
C PHE A 5 -0.24 12.92 -28.74
N ALA A 6 0.31 13.20 -27.55
CA ALA A 6 0.42 14.58 -27.06
C ALA A 6 1.43 15.39 -27.87
N ASP A 7 2.51 14.77 -28.32
CA ASP A 7 3.54 15.42 -29.14
C ASP A 7 3.04 15.67 -30.58
N MET A 8 2.31 14.71 -31.15
CA MET A 8 1.63 14.94 -32.46
C MET A 8 0.54 16.02 -32.40
N GLY A 9 -0.14 16.17 -31.26
CA GLY A 9 -1.20 17.19 -31.09
C GLY A 9 -0.65 18.59 -30.88
N ARG A 10 0.63 18.76 -30.51
CA ARG A 10 1.25 20.08 -30.34
C ARG A 10 1.83 20.67 -31.61
N GLU A 11 2.20 19.85 -32.62
CA GLU A 11 2.93 20.29 -33.80
C GLU A 11 2.08 20.39 -35.05
N VAL A 12 0.84 19.89 -35.03
CA VAL A 12 0.03 19.81 -36.27
C VAL A 12 -1.35 20.42 -36.06
N ASP A 13 -1.63 21.49 -36.80
CA ASP A 13 -2.96 22.08 -36.89
C ASP A 13 -4.02 21.01 -37.27
N VAL A 14 -5.18 21.03 -36.59
CA VAL A 14 -6.26 20.04 -36.74
C VAL A 14 -6.68 19.86 -38.20
N VAL A 15 -6.61 20.90 -39.01
CA VAL A 15 -6.91 20.87 -40.46
C VAL A 15 -5.85 20.07 -41.23
N LYS A 16 -4.57 20.22 -40.90
CA LYS A 16 -3.47 19.45 -41.50
C LYS A 16 -3.55 17.96 -41.07
N LEU A 17 -3.98 17.66 -39.84
CA LEU A 17 -4.20 16.29 -39.36
C LEU A 17 -5.28 15.57 -40.19
N SER A 18 -6.34 16.25 -40.59
CA SER A 18 -7.39 15.67 -41.45
C SER A 18 -6.92 15.40 -42.88
N GLN A 19 -6.01 16.22 -43.41
CA GLN A 19 -5.40 16.03 -44.73
C GLN A 19 -4.31 14.96 -44.71
N LEU A 20 -3.50 14.91 -43.66
CA LEU A 20 -2.51 13.86 -43.43
C LEU A 20 -3.17 12.45 -43.20
N LYS A 21 -4.35 12.42 -42.60
CA LYS A 21 -5.14 11.19 -42.44
C LYS A 21 -5.46 10.50 -43.77
N ARG A 22 -5.67 11.22 -44.82
CA ARG A 22 -6.03 10.64 -46.13
C ARG A 22 -4.84 10.07 -46.92
N LYS A 23 -3.63 10.58 -46.71
CA LYS A 23 -2.43 10.20 -47.50
C LYS A 23 -1.40 9.37 -46.75
N ALA A 24 -1.32 9.49 -45.43
CA ALA A 24 -0.23 8.95 -44.65
C ALA A 24 -0.60 7.76 -43.78
N LEU A 25 -1.90 7.46 -43.57
CA LEU A 25 -2.34 6.34 -42.74
C LEU A 25 -2.52 5.09 -43.59
N SER A 26 -1.71 4.05 -43.30
CA SER A 26 -1.83 2.73 -43.89
C SER A 26 -2.71 1.79 -43.04
N THR A 27 -3.37 0.86 -43.71
CA THR A 27 -4.03 -0.28 -43.05
C THR A 27 -3.06 -1.45 -42.76
N LYS A 28 -1.89 -1.42 -43.38
CA LYS A 28 -0.82 -2.41 -43.22
C LYS A 28 0.39 -1.75 -42.60
N GLY A 29 0.99 -2.40 -41.60
CA GLY A 29 2.20 -1.94 -40.92
C GLY A 29 2.76 -3.02 -40.02
N ASP A 30 3.82 -2.68 -39.30
CA ASP A 30 4.56 -3.56 -38.44
C ASP A 30 4.29 -3.20 -36.96
N TYR A 31 4.27 -4.22 -36.11
CA TYR A 31 4.17 -4.05 -34.65
C TYR A 31 5.54 -4.11 -33.96
N LYS A 32 6.65 -4.05 -34.71
CA LYS A 32 8.01 -4.11 -34.18
C LYS A 32 8.20 -3.06 -33.07
N GLY A 33 8.50 -3.52 -31.85
CA GLY A 33 8.59 -2.66 -30.66
C GLY A 33 7.26 -2.34 -29.98
N PHE A 34 6.12 -2.81 -30.52
CA PHE A 34 4.77 -2.55 -30.00
C PHE A 34 3.96 -3.83 -29.76
N SER A 35 4.61 -4.87 -29.29
CA SER A 35 4.01 -6.20 -29.03
C SER A 35 2.76 -6.15 -28.13
N PHE A 36 2.72 -5.19 -27.19
CA PHE A 36 1.55 -4.97 -26.34
C PHE A 36 0.33 -4.50 -27.14
N ILE A 37 0.53 -3.62 -28.13
CA ILE A 37 -0.56 -3.12 -29.00
C ILE A 37 -1.05 -4.26 -29.90
N GLU A 38 -0.13 -5.05 -30.44
CA GLU A 38 -0.46 -6.23 -31.28
C GLU A 38 -1.31 -7.23 -30.47
N LYS A 39 -0.84 -7.63 -29.29
CA LYS A 39 -1.53 -8.57 -28.40
C LYS A 39 -2.94 -8.11 -28.04
N LYS A 40 -3.13 -6.80 -27.78
CA LYS A 40 -4.38 -6.25 -27.27
C LYS A 40 -5.34 -5.83 -28.38
N TYR A 41 -4.83 -5.31 -29.48
CA TYR A 41 -5.63 -4.65 -30.53
C TYR A 41 -5.34 -5.18 -31.96
N GLY A 42 -4.41 -6.12 -32.15
CA GLY A 42 -3.99 -6.59 -33.47
C GLY A 42 -5.11 -7.16 -34.34
N LYS A 43 -6.18 -7.67 -33.71
CA LYS A 43 -7.39 -8.17 -34.43
C LYS A 43 -8.36 -7.05 -34.84
N SER A 44 -8.10 -5.80 -34.46
CA SER A 44 -9.02 -4.70 -34.75
C SER A 44 -8.85 -4.17 -36.16
N LYS A 45 -9.97 -4.04 -36.89
CA LYS A 45 -10.02 -3.40 -38.22
C LYS A 45 -9.83 -1.88 -38.20
N GLN A 46 -9.80 -1.26 -37.00
CA GLN A 46 -9.70 0.19 -36.84
C GLN A 46 -8.28 0.68 -36.61
N ILE A 47 -7.31 -0.23 -36.37
CA ILE A 47 -5.90 0.16 -36.25
C ILE A 47 -5.42 0.72 -37.60
N ARG A 48 -4.64 1.78 -37.52
CA ARG A 48 -3.94 2.39 -38.66
C ARG A 48 -2.47 2.50 -38.31
N PHE A 49 -1.65 2.61 -39.32
CA PHE A 49 -0.21 2.75 -39.17
C PHE A 49 0.23 4.09 -39.79
N TYR A 50 1.09 4.81 -39.07
CA TYR A 50 1.74 6.02 -39.51
C TYR A 50 3.25 5.83 -39.46
N SER A 51 3.95 6.03 -40.55
CA SER A 51 5.39 5.71 -40.65
C SER A 51 5.77 4.32 -40.12
N GLY A 52 4.93 3.32 -40.41
CA GLY A 52 5.14 1.94 -39.94
C GLY A 52 4.74 1.69 -38.46
N LYS A 53 4.44 2.71 -37.66
CA LYS A 53 4.05 2.57 -36.24
C LYS A 53 2.53 2.44 -36.08
N PRO A 54 2.05 1.52 -35.21
CA PRO A 54 0.62 1.33 -35.01
C PRO A 54 -0.01 2.47 -34.22
N LEU A 55 -1.14 2.99 -34.72
CA LEU A 55 -1.97 3.99 -34.06
C LEU A 55 -3.25 3.35 -33.54
N VAL A 56 -3.47 3.46 -32.24
CA VAL A 56 -4.68 2.95 -31.58
C VAL A 56 -5.78 4.01 -31.63
N PRO A 57 -7.00 3.68 -32.10
CA PRO A 57 -8.11 4.61 -32.14
C PRO A 57 -8.46 5.14 -30.74
N VAL A 58 -8.84 6.42 -30.67
CA VAL A 58 -9.22 7.10 -29.41
C VAL A 58 -10.36 6.36 -28.69
N GLY A 59 -11.28 5.73 -29.42
CA GLY A 59 -12.39 4.96 -28.84
C GLY A 59 -11.95 3.74 -28.01
N TYR A 60 -10.69 3.30 -28.11
CA TYR A 60 -10.15 2.23 -27.25
C TYR A 60 -9.54 2.74 -25.95
N ILE A 61 -9.42 4.05 -25.78
CA ILE A 61 -8.96 4.66 -24.54
C ILE A 61 -10.10 4.57 -23.54
N LYS A 62 -9.90 3.76 -22.50
CA LYS A 62 -10.86 3.72 -21.38
C LYS A 62 -10.72 5.01 -20.58
N HIS A 63 -11.70 5.89 -20.70
CA HIS A 63 -11.86 6.98 -19.76
C HIS A 63 -12.21 6.41 -18.40
N LYS A 64 -11.33 6.56 -17.43
CA LYS A 64 -11.72 6.45 -16.02
C LYS A 64 -12.29 7.82 -15.64
N ASN A 65 -13.56 7.86 -15.25
CA ASN A 65 -14.08 9.06 -14.64
C ASN A 65 -13.15 9.47 -13.50
N PRO A 66 -12.75 10.74 -13.41
CA PRO A 66 -11.98 11.20 -12.27
C PRO A 66 -12.78 10.86 -11.01
N MET A 67 -12.08 10.37 -9.97
CA MET A 67 -12.72 10.11 -8.69
C MET A 67 -13.25 11.43 -8.13
N TRP A 68 -14.54 11.70 -8.33
CA TRP A 68 -15.22 12.84 -7.76
C TRP A 68 -15.30 12.66 -6.26
N LYS A 69 -14.39 13.29 -5.54
CA LYS A 69 -14.53 13.41 -4.08
C LYS A 69 -15.70 14.34 -3.81
N LYS A 70 -16.72 13.85 -3.10
CA LYS A 70 -17.81 14.71 -2.62
C LYS A 70 -17.20 15.87 -1.83
N LYS A 71 -17.69 17.11 -1.99
CA LYS A 71 -17.21 18.30 -1.25
C LYS A 71 -17.13 18.07 0.26
N SER A 72 -18.02 17.21 0.80
CA SER A 72 -18.04 16.81 2.20
C SER A 72 -16.90 15.87 2.62
N VAL A 73 -16.11 15.35 1.66
CA VAL A 73 -14.94 14.47 1.93
C VAL A 73 -13.68 15.31 1.80
N CYS A 74 -13.29 15.99 2.86
CA CYS A 74 -12.11 16.86 2.88
C CYS A 74 -11.29 16.66 4.16
N LYS A 75 -10.01 17.01 4.11
CA LYS A 75 -9.10 16.87 5.26
C LYS A 75 -9.22 18.01 6.28
N TYR A 76 -9.96 19.06 5.96
CA TYR A 76 -9.99 20.29 6.75
C TYR A 76 -11.10 20.31 7.80
N THR A 77 -12.16 19.50 7.66
CA THR A 77 -13.24 19.38 8.62
C THR A 77 -13.21 18.04 9.36
N PRO A 78 -13.66 17.95 10.64
CA PRO A 78 -13.74 16.69 11.38
C PRO A 78 -14.57 15.64 10.63
N GLU A 79 -15.74 16.03 10.12
CA GLU A 79 -16.67 15.16 9.38
C GLU A 79 -16.05 14.69 8.06
N GLY A 80 -15.28 15.57 7.39
CA GLY A 80 -14.57 15.23 6.16
C GLY A 80 -13.47 14.21 6.42
N ARG A 81 -12.71 14.35 7.51
CA ARG A 81 -11.70 13.36 7.92
C ARG A 81 -12.32 12.02 8.27
N GLN A 82 -13.42 12.00 9.02
CA GLN A 82 -14.14 10.76 9.31
C GLN A 82 -14.60 10.04 8.02
N LYS A 83 -15.12 10.79 7.03
CA LYS A 83 -15.52 10.22 5.73
C LYS A 83 -14.35 9.69 4.92
N ILE A 84 -13.19 10.35 4.97
CA ILE A 84 -11.95 9.85 4.33
C ILE A 84 -11.57 8.49 4.93
N HIS A 85 -11.65 8.37 6.25
CA HIS A 85 -11.19 7.18 6.98
C HIS A 85 -12.26 6.07 7.10
N LYS A 86 -13.53 6.36 6.78
CA LYS A 86 -14.64 5.39 6.90
C LYS A 86 -14.38 4.06 6.18
N ASN A 87 -13.67 4.10 5.05
CA ASN A 87 -13.39 2.92 4.24
C ASN A 87 -12.08 2.19 4.64
N LEU A 88 -11.33 2.72 5.62
CA LEU A 88 -10.07 2.10 6.06
C LEU A 88 -10.30 0.85 6.92
N GLY A 89 -11.53 0.61 7.40
CA GLY A 89 -11.85 -0.54 8.26
C GLY A 89 -11.14 -0.50 9.62
N ILE A 90 -10.73 0.69 10.08
CA ILE A 90 -10.06 0.93 11.37
C ILE A 90 -10.90 1.85 12.25
N ASP A 91 -10.69 1.77 13.56
CA ASP A 91 -11.21 2.78 14.49
C ASP A 91 -10.42 4.08 14.33
N THR A 92 -11.10 5.09 13.75
CA THR A 92 -10.51 6.42 13.51
C THR A 92 -10.23 7.17 14.80
N ASN A 93 -10.97 6.93 15.87
CA ASN A 93 -10.75 7.59 17.16
C ASN A 93 -9.42 7.08 17.76
N THR A 94 -9.22 5.78 17.80
CA THR A 94 -7.95 5.18 18.24
C THR A 94 -6.78 5.68 17.39
N MET A 95 -6.93 5.77 16.06
CA MET A 95 -5.90 6.31 15.18
C MET A 95 -5.57 7.77 15.52
N LEU A 96 -6.56 8.63 15.71
CA LEU A 96 -6.36 10.04 16.05
C LEU A 96 -5.71 10.22 17.44
N LEU A 97 -6.07 9.38 18.41
CA LEU A 97 -5.43 9.35 19.72
C LEU A 97 -3.98 8.89 19.61
N LEU A 98 -3.71 7.85 18.81
CA LEU A 98 -2.35 7.36 18.54
C LEU A 98 -1.47 8.45 17.91
N MET A 99 -2.03 9.26 16.99
CA MET A 99 -1.33 10.40 16.37
C MET A 99 -0.98 11.50 17.40
N ARG A 100 -1.83 11.72 18.41
CA ARG A 100 -1.61 12.72 19.46
C ARG A 100 -0.68 12.24 20.56
N THR A 101 -0.57 10.93 20.76
CA THR A 101 0.25 10.34 21.81
C THR A 101 1.71 10.35 21.37
N LYS A 102 2.53 11.15 22.07
CA LYS A 102 3.98 11.18 21.88
C LYS A 102 4.64 10.18 22.84
N GLU A 103 5.54 9.36 22.32
CA GLU A 103 6.41 8.51 23.14
C GLU A 103 7.73 9.23 23.35
N VAL A 104 8.09 9.51 24.62
CA VAL A 104 9.33 10.21 24.97
C VAL A 104 10.53 9.37 24.52
N GLY A 105 11.52 10.03 23.90
CA GLY A 105 12.75 9.38 23.45
C GLY A 105 12.66 8.59 22.14
N ARG A 106 11.51 8.68 21.42
CA ARG A 106 11.35 8.05 20.09
C ARG A 106 11.60 9.06 18.97
N SER A 107 12.14 8.57 17.86
CA SER A 107 12.34 9.39 16.66
C SER A 107 11.02 9.77 15.99
N VAL A 108 11.03 10.81 15.17
CA VAL A 108 9.89 11.19 14.32
C VAL A 108 9.54 10.06 13.37
N GLU A 109 10.55 9.42 12.77
CA GLU A 109 10.36 8.26 11.87
C GLU A 109 9.62 7.11 12.55
N TYR A 110 9.97 6.76 13.79
CA TYR A 110 9.26 5.76 14.58
C TYR A 110 7.79 6.15 14.78
N MET A 111 7.52 7.40 15.15
CA MET A 111 6.17 7.88 15.42
C MET A 111 5.28 7.83 14.17
N ASP A 112 5.81 8.23 13.02
CA ASP A 112 5.09 8.20 11.74
C ASP A 112 4.86 6.77 11.25
N ASN A 113 5.88 5.92 11.36
CA ASN A 113 5.78 4.51 10.98
C ASN A 113 4.82 3.73 11.87
N ARG A 114 4.73 4.06 13.17
CA ARG A 114 3.75 3.48 14.09
C ARG A 114 2.31 3.68 13.61
N ILE A 115 1.98 4.90 13.15
CA ILE A 115 0.65 5.23 12.65
C ILE A 115 0.40 4.51 11.32
N SER A 116 1.37 4.55 10.42
CA SER A 116 1.30 3.89 9.10
C SER A 116 1.08 2.37 9.24
N LEU A 117 1.79 1.73 10.17
CA LEU A 117 1.64 0.30 10.46
C LEU A 117 0.29 -0.03 11.10
N TYR A 118 -0.20 0.82 12.02
CA TYR A 118 -1.53 0.64 12.61
C TYR A 118 -2.61 0.63 11.52
N VAL A 119 -2.54 1.56 10.59
CA VAL A 119 -3.46 1.62 9.44
C VAL A 119 -3.28 0.41 8.51
N ALA A 120 -2.04 0.07 8.14
CA ALA A 120 -1.74 -1.06 7.26
C ALA A 120 -2.17 -2.42 7.84
N GLN A 121 -2.12 -2.56 9.17
CA GLN A 121 -2.58 -3.76 9.88
C GLN A 121 -4.08 -3.69 10.26
N TYR A 122 -4.84 -2.69 9.78
CA TYR A 122 -6.26 -2.52 10.08
C TYR A 122 -6.58 -2.44 11.58
N GLY A 123 -5.71 -1.80 12.37
CA GLY A 123 -5.85 -1.71 13.82
C GLY A 123 -5.73 -3.05 14.56
N LYS A 124 -5.11 -4.06 13.93
CA LYS A 124 -5.02 -5.43 14.46
C LYS A 124 -3.59 -5.81 14.83
N CYS A 125 -3.48 -6.70 15.81
CA CYS A 125 -2.21 -7.35 16.13
C CYS A 125 -1.75 -8.25 14.97
N ALA A 126 -0.49 -8.10 14.53
CA ALA A 126 0.06 -8.87 13.40
C ALA A 126 0.10 -10.39 13.63
N ILE A 127 0.13 -10.83 14.89
CA ILE A 127 0.20 -12.26 15.25
C ILE A 127 -1.20 -12.83 15.45
N THR A 128 -2.00 -12.23 16.33
CA THR A 128 -3.31 -12.77 16.70
C THR A 128 -4.43 -12.36 15.74
N GLY A 129 -4.28 -11.24 15.05
CA GLY A 129 -5.35 -10.67 14.22
C GLY A 129 -6.46 -9.99 15.02
N GLN A 130 -6.36 -9.89 16.35
CA GLN A 130 -7.33 -9.20 17.19
C GLN A 130 -7.23 -7.69 17.02
N ILE A 131 -8.37 -7.00 17.08
CA ILE A 131 -8.44 -5.54 17.10
C ILE A 131 -7.81 -5.04 18.40
N LEU A 132 -7.02 -3.99 18.32
CA LEU A 132 -6.27 -3.42 19.44
C LEU A 132 -6.92 -2.12 19.95
N ALA A 133 -7.19 -2.05 21.23
CA ALA A 133 -7.47 -0.79 21.90
C ALA A 133 -6.18 0.02 22.08
N LEU A 134 -6.29 1.35 22.24
CA LEU A 134 -5.13 2.24 22.32
C LEU A 134 -4.05 1.80 23.33
N HIS A 135 -4.47 1.36 24.52
CA HIS A 135 -3.59 0.93 25.60
C HIS A 135 -2.96 -0.47 25.39
N GLU A 136 -3.39 -1.19 24.36
CA GLU A 136 -2.89 -2.52 23.98
C GLU A 136 -1.89 -2.44 22.83
N ILE A 137 -1.84 -1.29 22.13
CA ILE A 137 -0.98 -1.10 20.96
C ILE A 137 0.47 -1.00 21.42
N HIS A 138 1.32 -1.88 20.90
CA HIS A 138 2.76 -1.80 21.05
C HIS A 138 3.45 -1.88 19.69
N CYS A 139 4.23 -0.84 19.35
CA CYS A 139 5.05 -0.85 18.15
C CYS A 139 6.42 -1.45 18.47
N HIS A 140 6.69 -2.61 17.92
CA HIS A 140 7.86 -3.44 18.21
C HIS A 140 8.88 -3.41 17.09
N HIS A 141 10.18 -3.33 17.43
CA HIS A 141 11.29 -3.50 16.50
C HIS A 141 11.54 -4.99 16.26
N LYS A 142 11.37 -5.49 15.04
CA LYS A 142 11.66 -6.88 14.69
C LYS A 142 13.11 -7.25 15.00
N LYS A 143 14.06 -6.39 14.59
CA LYS A 143 15.44 -6.42 15.03
C LYS A 143 15.62 -5.31 16.08
N PRO A 144 16.00 -5.65 17.33
CA PRO A 144 16.16 -4.67 18.42
C PRO A 144 17.17 -3.57 18.06
N VAL A 145 16.93 -2.35 18.56
CA VAL A 145 17.86 -1.22 18.38
C VAL A 145 19.24 -1.53 18.97
N SER A 146 19.29 -2.22 20.11
CA SER A 146 20.54 -2.71 20.74
C SER A 146 21.37 -3.66 19.88
N GLN A 147 20.74 -4.26 18.86
CA GLN A 147 21.38 -5.15 17.88
C GLN A 147 21.55 -4.49 16.50
N GLY A 148 21.47 -3.15 16.43
CA GLY A 148 21.60 -2.40 15.18
C GLY A 148 20.31 -2.35 14.35
N GLY A 149 19.14 -2.56 14.98
CA GLY A 149 17.84 -2.27 14.37
C GLY A 149 17.61 -0.77 14.25
N ASN A 150 16.75 -0.37 13.31
CA ASN A 150 16.40 1.02 13.03
C ASN A 150 14.88 1.22 13.10
N ASP A 151 14.45 2.49 13.00
CA ASP A 151 13.04 2.88 13.08
C ASP A 151 12.31 2.81 11.72
N ARG A 152 12.92 2.20 10.69
CA ARG A 152 12.31 2.04 9.36
C ARG A 152 11.06 1.17 9.42
N TYR A 153 10.13 1.47 8.54
CA TYR A 153 8.83 0.78 8.42
C TYR A 153 8.97 -0.76 8.38
N GLU A 154 9.95 -1.27 7.63
CA GLU A 154 10.18 -2.71 7.46
C GLU A 154 10.61 -3.40 8.75
N ASN A 155 11.30 -2.66 9.65
CA ASN A 155 11.79 -3.19 10.92
C ASN A 155 10.76 -3.08 12.06
N LEU A 156 9.65 -2.39 11.85
CA LEU A 156 8.62 -2.19 12.85
C LEU A 156 7.41 -3.10 12.61
N ILE A 157 6.63 -3.36 13.66
CA ILE A 157 5.39 -4.16 13.61
C ILE A 157 4.49 -3.82 14.81
N ILE A 158 3.17 -3.76 14.59
CA ILE A 158 2.21 -3.53 15.67
C ILE A 158 1.79 -4.87 16.29
N LEU A 159 1.92 -4.96 17.59
CA LEU A 159 1.58 -6.14 18.40
C LEU A 159 0.66 -5.74 19.57
N HIS A 160 -0.09 -6.73 20.07
CA HIS A 160 -0.73 -6.61 21.38
C HIS A 160 0.34 -6.62 22.49
N LYS A 161 0.18 -5.83 23.54
CA LYS A 161 1.13 -5.69 24.66
C LYS A 161 1.54 -7.05 25.26
N ASP A 162 0.60 -7.98 25.40
CA ASP A 162 0.91 -9.28 26.00
C ASP A 162 1.67 -10.20 25.03
N ILE A 163 1.40 -10.09 23.72
CA ILE A 163 2.21 -10.75 22.69
C ILE A 163 3.64 -10.18 22.70
N HIS A 164 3.80 -8.87 22.87
CA HIS A 164 5.10 -8.23 22.98
C HIS A 164 5.84 -8.72 24.26
N ARG A 165 5.15 -8.83 25.39
CA ARG A 165 5.72 -9.38 26.63
C ARG A 165 6.14 -10.85 26.46
N LEU A 166 5.28 -11.67 25.85
CA LEU A 166 5.61 -13.06 25.54
C LEU A 166 6.79 -13.18 24.58
N LEU A 167 6.88 -12.28 23.59
CA LEU A 167 7.99 -12.23 22.64
C LEU A 167 9.33 -12.08 23.35
N HIS A 168 9.40 -11.23 24.37
CA HIS A 168 10.63 -10.96 25.14
C HIS A 168 10.79 -11.83 26.38
N ALA A 169 9.81 -12.68 26.72
CA ALA A 169 9.90 -13.55 27.89
C ALA A 169 11.02 -14.60 27.73
N THR A 170 11.89 -14.70 28.76
CA THR A 170 12.96 -15.68 28.83
C THR A 170 12.71 -16.73 29.92
N LYS A 171 11.93 -16.37 30.97
CA LYS A 171 11.57 -17.29 32.03
C LYS A 171 10.49 -18.27 31.60
N GLU A 172 10.72 -19.56 31.79
CA GLU A 172 9.78 -20.59 31.35
C GLU A 172 8.40 -20.47 32.02
N THR A 173 8.36 -20.10 33.30
CA THR A 173 7.11 -19.84 34.04
C THR A 173 6.27 -18.76 33.41
N THR A 174 6.91 -17.66 33.02
CA THR A 174 6.26 -16.53 32.34
C THR A 174 5.76 -16.94 30.96
N ILE A 175 6.56 -17.69 30.21
CA ILE A 175 6.18 -18.19 28.88
C ILE A 175 4.95 -19.09 28.97
N LYS A 176 4.95 -20.07 29.90
CA LYS A 176 3.80 -20.98 30.12
C LYS A 176 2.53 -20.21 30.50
N ALA A 177 2.64 -19.22 31.40
CA ALA A 177 1.51 -18.38 31.82
C ALA A 177 0.88 -17.63 30.65
N TYR A 178 1.70 -16.94 29.81
CA TYR A 178 1.18 -16.23 28.65
C TYR A 178 0.65 -17.17 27.55
N LEU A 179 1.26 -18.33 27.33
CA LEU A 179 0.77 -19.30 26.34
C LEU A 179 -0.60 -19.87 26.75
N SER A 180 -0.82 -20.14 28.03
CA SER A 180 -2.12 -20.61 28.56
C SER A 180 -3.19 -19.49 28.43
N GLN A 181 -2.83 -18.25 28.73
CA GLN A 181 -3.74 -17.11 28.66
C GLN A 181 -4.12 -16.77 27.20
N LEU A 182 -3.16 -16.74 26.28
CA LEU A 182 -3.32 -16.27 24.92
C LEU A 182 -3.84 -17.34 23.95
N GLN A 183 -3.76 -18.62 24.31
CA GLN A 183 -4.23 -19.77 23.52
C GLN A 183 -3.89 -19.67 22.02
N LEU A 184 -2.61 -19.39 21.71
CA LEU A 184 -2.15 -19.16 20.36
C LEU A 184 -2.26 -20.42 19.48
N THR A 185 -2.77 -20.28 18.28
CA THR A 185 -2.76 -21.34 17.27
C THR A 185 -1.33 -21.65 16.80
N TYR A 186 -1.13 -22.82 16.19
CA TYR A 186 0.17 -23.22 15.64
C TYR A 186 0.75 -22.16 14.69
N LYS A 187 -0.08 -21.60 13.79
CA LYS A 187 0.34 -20.54 12.84
C LYS A 187 0.78 -19.25 13.55
N GLN A 188 0.10 -18.89 14.64
CA GLN A 188 0.43 -17.70 15.43
C GLN A 188 1.73 -17.92 16.21
N LYS A 189 1.94 -19.10 16.80
CA LYS A 189 3.22 -19.47 17.45
C LYS A 189 4.38 -19.46 16.46
N ALA A 190 4.19 -19.98 15.26
CA ALA A 190 5.21 -19.93 14.22
C ALA A 190 5.61 -18.49 13.83
N LYS A 191 4.63 -17.58 13.73
CA LYS A 191 4.90 -16.15 13.50
C LYS A 191 5.64 -15.51 14.67
N LEU A 192 5.25 -15.81 15.90
CA LEU A 192 5.90 -15.32 17.11
C LEU A 192 7.36 -15.80 17.18
N ASN A 193 7.60 -17.08 16.90
CA ASN A 193 8.95 -17.66 16.91
C ASN A 193 9.87 -17.04 15.87
N LYS A 194 9.34 -16.67 14.68
CA LYS A 194 10.12 -15.89 13.69
C LYS A 194 10.58 -14.54 14.26
N LEU A 195 9.71 -13.84 14.99
CA LEU A 195 10.09 -12.56 15.61
C LEU A 195 11.08 -12.78 16.77
N ARG A 196 10.94 -13.84 17.56
CA ARG A 196 11.89 -14.19 18.60
C ARG A 196 13.28 -14.48 18.03
N GLN A 197 13.37 -15.22 16.94
CA GLN A 197 14.64 -15.48 16.23
C GLN A 197 15.30 -14.18 15.74
N LEU A 198 14.53 -13.24 15.19
CA LEU A 198 15.05 -11.92 14.78
C LEU A 198 15.58 -11.08 15.96
N ALA A 199 15.08 -11.34 17.16
CA ALA A 199 15.54 -10.73 18.41
C ALA A 199 16.61 -11.58 19.13
N ASN A 200 17.17 -12.63 18.49
CA ASN A 200 18.13 -13.57 19.05
C ASN A 200 17.61 -14.31 20.30
N LEU A 201 16.32 -14.63 20.32
CA LEU A 201 15.67 -15.38 21.41
C LEU A 201 15.29 -16.79 20.94
N GLN A 202 15.31 -17.75 21.86
CA GLN A 202 14.90 -19.13 21.57
C GLN A 202 13.41 -19.22 21.21
N ALA A 203 13.06 -20.14 20.32
CA ALA A 203 11.68 -20.46 19.97
C ALA A 203 10.94 -21.08 21.18
N ILE A 204 9.61 -20.91 21.22
CA ILE A 204 8.72 -21.42 22.28
C ILE A 204 7.60 -22.27 21.72
#